data_cc599eb06e391ce92d38431e965dc6ee
#
_entry.id   cc599eb06e391ce92d38431e965dc6ee
#
_cell.length_a   1.000
_cell.length_b   1.000
_cell.length_c   1.000
_cell.angle_alpha   90.00
_cell.angle_beta   90.00
_cell.angle_gamma   90.00
#
_symmetry.space_group_name_H-M   'P 1'
#
loop_
_entity.id
_entity.type
_entity.pdbx_description
1 polymer ?
#
loop_
_entity_poly.entity_id
_entity_poly.type
_entity_poly.pdbx_seq_one_letter_code
_entity_poly.pdbx_strand_id
1 'polypeptide(L)'
;MYYLVDTNVFLHSICDEIYHVADLCKKNETEITVTETILNELEAGCHLEIEDNTAKNAYISVYNLTYGTMGMKVIRLVKLDDIPGAREDLKKIRKRFYSWMSNGEYLKRLVSEGKITADAIKKKSFRNKDLGECELIAIAKTAEDEYQIVTNDKGKVFLHPEQNLFDDYASKIGLIVLGSEEWLNRID
;
A
#
# COMPACT_ATOMS: atom_id res chain seq x y z
N MET A 1 16.02 9.47 3.18
CA MET A 1 15.41 8.13 3.03
C MET A 1 13.93 8.22 3.32
N TYR A 2 13.08 7.66 2.44
CA TYR A 2 11.62 7.69 2.57
C TYR A 2 11.06 6.29 2.72
N TYR A 3 10.13 6.11 3.66
CA TYR A 3 9.43 4.84 3.87
C TYR A 3 8.01 4.93 3.33
N LEU A 4 7.73 4.24 2.23
CA LEU A 4 6.38 4.05 1.70
C LEU A 4 5.65 3.01 2.56
N VAL A 5 4.77 3.47 3.44
CA VAL A 5 4.14 2.63 4.45
C VAL A 5 2.74 2.22 3.99
N ASP A 6 2.51 0.91 4.02
CA ASP A 6 1.26 0.29 3.60
C ASP A 6 0.16 0.41 4.66
N THR A 7 -1.10 0.34 4.24
CA THR A 7 -2.30 0.42 5.07
C THR A 7 -2.26 -0.56 6.25
N ASN A 8 -1.85 -1.82 6.01
CA ASN A 8 -1.83 -2.85 7.04
C ASN A 8 -0.86 -2.55 8.19
N VAL A 9 0.22 -1.81 7.94
CA VAL A 9 1.18 -1.41 8.97
C VAL A 9 0.54 -0.40 9.93
N PHE A 10 -0.17 0.60 9.40
CA PHE A 10 -0.90 1.58 10.21
C PHE A 10 -1.99 0.93 11.06
N LEU A 11 -2.72 -0.05 10.49
CA LEU A 11 -3.85 -0.70 11.16
C LEU A 11 -3.42 -1.71 12.23
N HIS A 12 -2.36 -2.47 11.97
CA HIS A 12 -2.05 -3.66 12.76
C HIS A 12 -0.71 -3.60 13.51
N SER A 13 0.18 -2.68 13.16
CA SER A 13 1.50 -2.63 13.78
C SER A 13 1.76 -1.37 14.60
N ILE A 14 1.28 -0.22 14.15
CA ILE A 14 1.59 1.07 14.79
C ILE A 14 0.34 1.92 15.07
N CYS A 15 -0.86 1.35 15.04
CA CYS A 15 -2.12 2.11 15.14
C CYS A 15 -2.18 3.03 16.36
N ASP A 16 -1.65 2.60 17.50
CA ASP A 16 -1.64 3.38 18.75
C ASP A 16 -0.37 4.25 18.90
N GLU A 17 0.63 4.06 18.05
CA GLU A 17 1.97 4.68 18.18
C GLU A 17 2.35 5.54 16.96
N ILE A 18 1.41 5.84 16.05
CA ILE A 18 1.70 6.55 14.78
C ILE A 18 2.45 7.86 15.02
N TYR A 19 2.06 8.64 16.02
CA TYR A 19 2.73 9.90 16.37
C TYR A 19 4.16 9.69 16.86
N HIS A 20 4.37 8.66 17.69
CA HIS A 20 5.69 8.31 18.22
C HIS A 20 6.62 7.83 17.10
N VAL A 21 6.14 6.92 16.26
CA VAL A 21 6.90 6.39 15.12
C VAL A 21 7.25 7.49 14.11
N ALA A 22 6.32 8.41 13.84
CA ALA A 22 6.59 9.56 12.99
C ALA A 22 7.66 10.50 13.57
N ASP A 23 7.67 10.71 14.90
CA ASP A 23 8.69 11.50 15.57
C ASP A 23 10.07 10.80 15.57
N LEU A 24 10.12 9.48 15.74
CA LEU A 24 11.35 8.69 15.59
C LEU A 24 11.92 8.80 14.17
N CYS A 25 11.10 8.62 13.15
CA CYS A 25 11.53 8.80 11.76
C CYS A 25 12.15 10.18 11.55
N LYS A 26 11.49 11.23 12.03
CA LYS A 26 12.00 12.60 11.92
C LYS A 26 13.34 12.79 12.64
N LYS A 27 13.53 12.23 13.82
CA LYS A 27 14.80 12.28 14.57
C LYS A 27 15.94 11.59 13.83
N ASN A 28 15.62 10.53 13.07
CA ASN A 28 16.59 9.77 12.29
C ASN A 28 16.73 10.27 10.83
N GLU A 29 16.26 11.49 10.56
CA GLU A 29 16.32 12.10 9.21
C GLU A 29 15.68 11.22 8.12
N THR A 30 14.67 10.45 8.52
CA THR A 30 13.83 9.64 7.61
C THR A 30 12.39 10.15 7.63
N GLU A 31 11.59 9.76 6.67
CA GLU A 31 10.23 10.27 6.54
C GLU A 31 9.25 9.16 6.17
N ILE A 32 8.12 9.10 6.89
CA ILE A 32 6.98 8.28 6.51
C ILE A 32 6.31 8.92 5.31
N THR A 33 6.04 8.11 4.31
CA THR A 33 5.37 8.52 3.08
C THR A 33 4.14 7.67 2.84
N VAL A 34 3.05 8.30 2.48
CA VAL A 34 1.80 7.63 2.10
C VAL A 34 1.36 8.07 0.71
N THR A 35 0.60 7.22 0.03
CA THR A 35 -0.04 7.57 -1.25
C THR A 35 -1.51 7.97 -1.03
N GLU A 36 -2.13 8.58 -2.05
CA GLU A 36 -3.58 8.85 -2.01
C GLU A 36 -4.38 7.54 -1.91
N THR A 37 -3.90 6.45 -2.51
CA THR A 37 -4.54 5.13 -2.43
C THR A 37 -4.53 4.61 -0.99
N ILE A 38 -3.41 4.68 -0.30
CA ILE A 38 -3.29 4.28 1.11
C ILE A 38 -4.21 5.12 2.02
N LEU A 39 -4.25 6.45 1.82
CA LEU A 39 -5.18 7.30 2.57
C LEU A 39 -6.64 6.94 2.34
N ASN A 40 -7.01 6.66 1.09
CA ASN A 40 -8.38 6.25 0.74
C ASN A 40 -8.74 4.87 1.30
N GLU A 41 -7.78 3.95 1.39
CA GLU A 41 -7.98 2.64 2.01
C GLU A 41 -8.20 2.75 3.52
N LEU A 42 -7.40 3.59 4.20
CA LEU A 42 -7.59 3.89 5.62
C LEU A 42 -8.96 4.54 5.87
N GLU A 43 -9.35 5.51 5.04
CA GLU A 43 -10.67 6.16 5.12
C GLU A 43 -11.81 5.15 4.91
N ALA A 44 -11.69 4.28 3.89
CA ALA A 44 -12.69 3.25 3.64
C ALA A 44 -12.83 2.27 4.80
N GLY A 45 -11.73 1.92 5.47
CA GLY A 45 -11.70 1.10 6.68
C GLY A 45 -12.53 1.71 7.81
N CYS A 46 -12.51 3.02 7.99
CA CYS A 46 -13.27 3.72 9.02
C CYS A 46 -14.78 3.49 8.94
N HIS A 47 -15.30 3.24 7.74
CA HIS A 47 -16.74 3.07 7.49
C HIS A 47 -17.21 1.62 7.63
N LEU A 48 -16.27 0.67 7.73
CA LEU A 48 -16.57 -0.77 7.81
C LEU A 48 -16.59 -1.29 9.26
N GLU A 49 -15.97 -0.59 10.19
CA GLU A 49 -15.87 -0.99 11.58
C GLU A 49 -17.02 -0.41 12.40
N ILE A 50 -17.86 -1.29 12.95
CA ILE A 50 -19.01 -0.90 13.76
C ILE A 50 -18.63 -0.81 15.25
N GLU A 51 -17.67 -1.59 15.72
CA GLU A 51 -17.31 -1.73 17.15
C GLU A 51 -15.85 -1.40 17.48
N ASP A 52 -14.92 -1.48 16.52
CA ASP A 52 -13.50 -1.19 16.70
C ASP A 52 -13.14 0.16 16.09
N ASN A 53 -12.59 1.06 16.91
CA ASN A 53 -12.15 2.39 16.44
C ASN A 53 -10.74 2.40 15.86
N THR A 54 -10.05 1.26 15.74
CA THR A 54 -8.65 1.16 15.31
C THR A 54 -8.43 1.81 13.94
N ALA A 55 -9.23 1.42 12.93
CA ALA A 55 -9.09 2.00 11.59
C ALA A 55 -9.41 3.49 11.57
N LYS A 56 -10.43 3.92 12.33
CA LYS A 56 -10.77 5.34 12.47
C LYS A 56 -9.66 6.13 13.12
N ASN A 57 -9.08 5.63 14.20
CA ASN A 57 -7.97 6.29 14.90
C ASN A 57 -6.72 6.36 14.02
N ALA A 58 -6.37 5.27 13.32
CA ALA A 58 -5.27 5.23 12.39
C ALA A 58 -5.45 6.25 11.25
N TYR A 59 -6.64 6.28 10.62
CA TYR A 59 -6.95 7.26 9.57
C TYR A 59 -6.82 8.70 10.08
N ILE A 60 -7.43 9.03 11.22
CA ILE A 60 -7.38 10.39 11.79
C ILE A 60 -5.94 10.80 12.08
N SER A 61 -5.14 9.91 12.66
CA SER A 61 -3.73 10.18 12.99
C SER A 61 -2.90 10.42 11.73
N VAL A 62 -2.99 9.52 10.75
CA VAL A 62 -2.27 9.66 9.47
C VAL A 62 -2.71 10.92 8.73
N TYR A 63 -4.01 11.20 8.66
CA TYR A 63 -4.56 12.40 8.04
C TYR A 63 -4.02 13.67 8.70
N ASN A 64 -4.08 13.75 10.04
CA ASN A 64 -3.59 14.91 10.78
C ASN A 64 -2.10 15.16 10.55
N LEU A 65 -1.28 14.10 10.58
CA LEU A 65 0.17 14.19 10.37
C LEU A 65 0.54 14.48 8.91
N THR A 66 -0.32 14.11 7.96
CA THR A 66 -0.13 14.39 6.53
C THR A 66 -0.48 15.83 6.17
N TYR A 67 -1.60 16.33 6.69
CA TYR A 67 -2.09 17.68 6.35
C TYR A 67 -1.72 18.76 7.36
N GLY A 68 -1.16 18.38 8.50
CA GLY A 68 -0.74 19.32 9.53
C GLY A 68 -1.90 19.97 10.28
N THR A 69 -3.07 19.33 10.33
CA THR A 69 -4.29 19.89 10.95
C THR A 69 -4.16 20.15 12.44
N MET A 70 -3.20 19.49 13.11
CA MET A 70 -2.85 19.69 14.51
C MET A 70 -1.48 20.39 14.70
N GLY A 71 -1.03 21.15 13.71
CA GLY A 71 0.22 21.91 13.76
C GLY A 71 1.49 21.08 13.47
N MET A 72 1.38 19.77 13.28
CA MET A 72 2.51 18.90 12.94
C MET A 72 2.25 18.24 11.58
N LYS A 73 3.12 18.54 10.62
CA LYS A 73 3.15 17.85 9.32
C LYS A 73 4.45 17.06 9.24
N VAL A 74 4.38 15.75 9.42
CA VAL A 74 5.54 14.85 9.49
C VAL A 74 5.37 13.58 8.63
N ILE A 75 4.21 13.40 8.01
CA ILE A 75 3.98 12.36 7.00
C ILE A 75 3.87 13.04 5.64
N ARG A 76 4.64 12.55 4.69
CA ARG A 76 4.63 13.04 3.30
C ARG A 76 3.53 12.34 2.50
N LEU A 77 2.72 13.12 1.82
CA LEU A 77 1.84 12.61 0.78
C LEU A 77 2.56 12.64 -0.56
N VAL A 78 2.64 11.50 -1.21
CA VAL A 78 3.14 11.36 -2.58
C VAL A 78 1.99 10.98 -3.49
N LYS A 79 1.84 11.72 -4.57
CA LYS A 79 0.91 11.38 -5.64
C LYS A 79 1.67 10.68 -6.75
N LEU A 80 1.05 9.67 -7.32
CA LEU A 80 1.63 8.93 -8.44
C LEU A 80 2.04 9.85 -9.60
N ASP A 81 1.27 10.93 -9.82
CA ASP A 81 1.52 11.90 -10.89
C ASP A 81 2.67 12.86 -10.61
N ASP A 82 3.08 13.00 -9.36
CA ASP A 82 4.22 13.84 -8.97
C ASP A 82 5.58 13.16 -9.28
N ILE A 83 5.56 11.85 -9.58
CA ILE A 83 6.75 11.05 -9.90
C ILE A 83 6.75 10.70 -11.39
N PRO A 84 7.63 11.31 -12.19
CA PRO A 84 7.70 11.06 -13.62
C PRO A 84 7.91 9.58 -13.93
N GLY A 85 7.03 8.97 -14.73
CA GLY A 85 7.11 7.56 -15.11
C GLY A 85 6.39 6.57 -14.19
N ALA A 86 6.06 6.94 -12.94
CA ALA A 86 5.42 6.02 -12.00
C ALA A 86 4.04 5.53 -12.47
N ARG A 87 3.26 6.38 -13.14
CA ARG A 87 1.97 5.98 -13.72
C ARG A 87 2.11 4.95 -14.84
N GLU A 88 3.12 5.07 -15.67
CA GLU A 88 3.44 4.10 -16.72
C GLU A 88 3.91 2.79 -16.12
N ASP A 89 4.71 2.85 -15.07
CA ASP A 89 5.17 1.65 -14.38
C ASP A 89 4.02 0.96 -13.64
N LEU A 90 3.11 1.67 -12.99
CA LEU A 90 1.89 1.11 -12.45
C LEU A 90 1.08 0.35 -13.52
N LYS A 91 0.89 0.95 -14.69
CA LYS A 91 0.20 0.27 -15.82
C LYS A 91 0.92 -1.01 -16.25
N LYS A 92 2.27 -1.01 -16.32
CA LYS A 92 3.06 -2.19 -16.65
C LYS A 92 2.91 -3.30 -15.60
N ILE A 93 2.96 -2.93 -14.30
CA ILE A 93 2.76 -3.84 -13.17
C ILE A 93 1.37 -4.47 -13.26
N ARG A 94 0.34 -3.64 -13.38
CA ARG A 94 -1.05 -4.10 -13.51
C ARG A 94 -1.26 -4.97 -14.75
N LYS A 95 -0.72 -4.61 -15.88
CA LYS A 95 -0.78 -5.43 -17.10
C LYS A 95 -0.10 -6.78 -16.90
N ARG A 96 1.02 -6.83 -16.23
CA ARG A 96 1.78 -8.06 -16.01
C ARG A 96 1.04 -9.03 -15.09
N PHE A 97 0.58 -8.58 -13.94
CA PHE A 97 0.04 -9.46 -12.90
C PHE A 97 -1.49 -9.57 -12.89
N TYR A 98 -2.20 -8.61 -13.49
CA TYR A 98 -3.66 -8.49 -13.40
C TYR A 98 -4.36 -8.40 -14.76
N SER A 99 -3.67 -8.65 -15.89
CA SER A 99 -4.31 -8.67 -17.23
C SER A 99 -5.45 -9.69 -17.33
N TRP A 100 -5.39 -10.76 -16.55
CA TRP A 100 -6.42 -11.77 -16.45
C TRP A 100 -7.78 -11.23 -16.00
N MET A 101 -7.81 -10.14 -15.22
CA MET A 101 -9.05 -9.48 -14.78
C MET A 101 -9.86 -8.89 -15.95
N SER A 102 -9.25 -8.72 -17.10
CA SER A 102 -9.92 -8.26 -18.33
C SER A 102 -10.32 -9.42 -19.27
N ASN A 103 -9.97 -10.66 -18.93
CA ASN A 103 -10.30 -11.83 -19.73
C ASN A 103 -11.66 -12.39 -19.30
N GLY A 104 -12.72 -12.07 -20.09
CA GLY A 104 -14.09 -12.46 -19.77
C GLY A 104 -14.33 -13.97 -19.69
N GLU A 105 -13.65 -14.77 -20.53
CA GLU A 105 -13.76 -16.24 -20.48
C GLU A 105 -13.13 -16.81 -19.23
N TYR A 106 -11.95 -16.30 -18.86
CA TYR A 106 -11.27 -16.69 -17.64
C TYR A 106 -12.13 -16.34 -16.40
N LEU A 107 -12.71 -15.14 -16.36
CA LEU A 107 -13.60 -14.72 -15.26
C LEU A 107 -14.85 -15.60 -15.16
N LYS A 108 -15.48 -15.97 -16.29
CA LYS A 108 -16.61 -16.91 -16.31
C LYS A 108 -16.22 -18.26 -15.72
N ARG A 109 -15.03 -18.76 -16.06
CA ARG A 109 -14.51 -20.01 -15.50
C ARG A 109 -14.32 -19.91 -13.99
N LEU A 110 -13.71 -18.83 -13.48
CA LEU A 110 -13.53 -18.62 -12.03
C LEU A 110 -14.88 -18.58 -11.27
N VAL A 111 -15.91 -18.01 -11.89
CA VAL A 111 -17.28 -18.04 -11.32
C VAL A 111 -17.84 -19.45 -11.31
N SER A 112 -17.69 -20.20 -12.38
CA SER A 112 -18.19 -21.60 -12.46
C SER A 112 -17.45 -22.53 -11.49
N GLU A 113 -16.18 -22.26 -11.19
CA GLU A 113 -15.37 -22.96 -10.20
C GLU A 113 -15.63 -22.48 -8.74
N GLY A 114 -16.53 -21.51 -8.54
CA GLY A 114 -16.85 -20.96 -7.20
C GLY A 114 -15.73 -20.13 -6.55
N LYS A 115 -14.69 -19.77 -7.30
CA LYS A 115 -13.55 -18.99 -6.77
C LYS A 115 -13.89 -17.52 -6.57
N ILE A 116 -14.81 -16.99 -7.35
CA ILE A 116 -15.34 -15.63 -7.25
C ILE A 116 -16.83 -15.63 -7.57
N THR A 117 -17.54 -14.59 -7.15
CA THR A 117 -18.96 -14.42 -7.52
C THR A 117 -19.10 -13.47 -8.71
N ALA A 118 -20.17 -13.65 -9.50
CA ALA A 118 -20.47 -12.76 -10.62
C ALA A 118 -20.66 -11.29 -10.19
N ASP A 119 -21.16 -11.06 -8.98
CA ASP A 119 -21.34 -9.72 -8.42
C ASP A 119 -20.02 -9.11 -7.93
N ALA A 120 -19.09 -9.93 -7.43
CA ALA A 120 -17.77 -9.44 -7.05
C ALA A 120 -17.03 -8.80 -8.23
N ILE A 121 -17.10 -9.40 -9.43
CA ILE A 121 -16.44 -8.89 -10.65
C ILE A 121 -16.92 -7.47 -11.03
N LYS A 122 -18.18 -7.13 -10.71
CA LYS A 122 -18.76 -5.82 -11.02
C LYS A 122 -18.27 -4.73 -10.09
N LYS A 123 -17.76 -5.09 -8.91
CA LYS A 123 -17.35 -4.13 -7.89
C LYS A 123 -16.03 -3.45 -8.26
N LYS A 124 -15.92 -2.17 -7.93
CA LYS A 124 -14.67 -1.40 -8.08
C LYS A 124 -13.53 -2.01 -7.27
N SER A 125 -13.83 -2.55 -6.08
CA SER A 125 -12.85 -3.21 -5.20
C SER A 125 -12.19 -4.43 -5.85
N PHE A 126 -12.91 -5.19 -6.68
CA PHE A 126 -12.32 -6.29 -7.44
C PHE A 126 -11.28 -5.77 -8.45
N ARG A 127 -11.63 -4.72 -9.21
CA ARG A 127 -10.73 -4.14 -10.23
C ARG A 127 -9.51 -3.46 -9.61
N ASN A 128 -9.65 -2.95 -8.40
CA ASN A 128 -8.61 -2.27 -7.66
C ASN A 128 -7.86 -3.20 -6.67
N LYS A 129 -8.11 -4.51 -6.75
CA LYS A 129 -7.42 -5.45 -5.88
C LYS A 129 -5.89 -5.30 -6.02
N ASP A 130 -5.20 -5.27 -4.89
CA ASP A 130 -3.75 -5.08 -4.76
C ASP A 130 -3.24 -3.81 -5.49
N LEU A 131 -4.09 -2.77 -5.61
CA LEU A 131 -3.72 -1.51 -6.28
C LEU A 131 -2.71 -0.73 -5.45
N GLY A 132 -2.89 -0.71 -4.13
CA GLY A 132 -1.98 -0.04 -3.20
C GLY A 132 -0.56 -0.60 -3.33
N GLU A 133 -0.40 -1.92 -3.27
CA GLU A 133 0.89 -2.59 -3.41
C GLU A 133 1.53 -2.32 -4.78
N CYS A 134 0.74 -2.36 -5.85
CA CYS A 134 1.23 -2.01 -7.19
C CYS A 134 1.70 -0.56 -7.29
N GLU A 135 1.02 0.37 -6.60
CA GLU A 135 1.38 1.78 -6.57
C GLU A 135 2.66 2.00 -5.78
N LEU A 136 2.80 1.38 -4.59
CA LEU A 136 4.03 1.43 -3.80
C LEU A 136 5.24 0.95 -4.61
N ILE A 137 5.11 -0.18 -5.32
CA ILE A 137 6.17 -0.70 -6.19
C ILE A 137 6.47 0.27 -7.35
N ALA A 138 5.45 0.85 -7.99
CA ALA A 138 5.64 1.77 -9.10
C ALA A 138 6.43 3.02 -8.67
N ILE A 139 6.11 3.58 -7.50
CA ILE A 139 6.80 4.74 -6.94
C ILE A 139 8.24 4.37 -6.56
N ALA A 140 8.43 3.30 -5.78
CA ALA A 140 9.76 2.90 -5.32
C ALA A 140 10.69 2.51 -6.47
N LYS A 141 10.15 1.86 -7.52
CA LYS A 141 10.90 1.51 -8.72
C LYS A 141 11.37 2.74 -9.52
N THR A 142 10.53 3.76 -9.61
CA THR A 142 10.79 4.92 -10.46
C THR A 142 11.71 5.93 -9.79
N ALA A 143 11.63 6.04 -8.46
CA ALA A 143 12.48 6.89 -7.64
C ALA A 143 13.51 6.02 -6.90
N GLU A 144 14.32 5.31 -7.69
CA GLU A 144 15.38 4.41 -7.20
C GLU A 144 16.21 5.09 -6.09
N ASP A 145 16.55 4.31 -5.05
CA ASP A 145 17.35 4.73 -3.88
C ASP A 145 16.66 5.70 -2.90
N GLU A 146 15.52 6.30 -3.23
CA GLU A 146 14.83 7.20 -2.31
C GLU A 146 13.84 6.50 -1.40
N TYR A 147 13.14 5.47 -1.90
CA TYR A 147 12.03 4.82 -1.21
C TYR A 147 12.31 3.37 -0.86
N GLN A 148 11.90 3.00 0.36
CA GLN A 148 11.75 1.61 0.80
C GLN A 148 10.29 1.37 1.14
N ILE A 149 9.77 0.19 0.82
CA ILE A 149 8.39 -0.19 1.14
C ILE A 149 8.36 -0.82 2.52
N VAL A 150 7.38 -0.45 3.33
CA VAL A 150 7.10 -1.07 4.62
C VAL A 150 5.73 -1.69 4.58
N THR A 151 5.68 -3.02 4.67
CA THR A 151 4.42 -3.78 4.63
C THR A 151 4.56 -5.12 5.32
N ASN A 152 3.48 -5.62 5.92
CA ASN A 152 3.38 -6.98 6.42
C ASN A 152 2.67 -7.91 5.43
N ASP A 153 2.24 -7.39 4.28
CA ASP A 153 1.70 -8.22 3.22
C ASP A 153 2.83 -9.01 2.54
N LYS A 154 2.50 -10.25 2.19
CA LYS A 154 3.44 -11.16 1.51
C LYS A 154 3.54 -10.89 0.01
N GLY A 155 2.81 -9.92 -0.52
CA GLY A 155 2.81 -9.55 -1.94
C GLY A 155 2.26 -10.63 -2.87
N LYS A 156 1.48 -11.58 -2.37
CA LYS A 156 0.87 -12.62 -3.19
C LYS A 156 -0.22 -12.04 -4.07
N VAL A 157 -0.12 -12.29 -5.37
CA VAL A 157 -1.12 -11.81 -6.33
C VAL A 157 -2.46 -12.50 -6.09
N PHE A 158 -3.52 -11.70 -6.02
CA PHE A 158 -4.88 -12.21 -5.80
C PHE A 158 -5.25 -13.28 -6.84
N LEU A 159 -5.73 -14.44 -6.39
CA LEU A 159 -6.04 -15.65 -7.16
C LEU A 159 -4.86 -16.30 -7.91
N HIS A 160 -3.65 -15.76 -7.77
CA HIS A 160 -2.42 -16.29 -8.33
C HIS A 160 -1.32 -16.32 -7.26
N PRO A 161 -1.51 -17.10 -6.16
CA PRO A 161 -0.60 -17.10 -5.01
C PRO A 161 0.81 -17.63 -5.32
N GLU A 162 1.00 -18.25 -6.48
CA GLU A 162 2.30 -18.65 -7.03
C GLU A 162 3.12 -17.45 -7.53
N GLN A 163 2.49 -16.29 -7.73
CA GLN A 163 3.14 -15.05 -8.11
C GLN A 163 3.27 -14.12 -6.90
N ASN A 164 4.41 -13.49 -6.75
CA ASN A 164 4.67 -12.54 -5.68
C ASN A 164 5.18 -11.22 -6.26
N LEU A 165 4.44 -10.13 -6.00
CA LEU A 165 4.77 -8.79 -6.47
C LEU A 165 6.10 -8.31 -5.91
N PHE A 166 6.29 -8.41 -4.59
CA PHE A 166 7.48 -7.88 -3.92
C PHE A 166 8.72 -8.68 -4.26
N ASP A 167 8.66 -10.02 -4.22
CA ASP A 167 9.80 -10.90 -4.55
C ASP A 167 10.26 -10.71 -6.01
N ASP A 168 9.30 -10.53 -6.93
CA ASP A 168 9.59 -10.31 -8.35
C ASP A 168 10.38 -9.01 -8.57
N TYR A 169 10.02 -7.94 -7.88
CA TYR A 169 10.72 -6.65 -8.00
C TYR A 169 11.96 -6.57 -7.12
N ALA A 170 11.97 -7.17 -5.93
CA ALA A 170 13.17 -7.29 -5.12
C ALA A 170 14.30 -7.99 -5.89
N SER A 171 13.98 -9.10 -6.58
CA SER A 171 14.97 -9.84 -7.37
C SER A 171 15.44 -9.14 -8.64
N LYS A 172 14.59 -8.31 -9.27
CA LYS A 172 14.89 -7.69 -10.58
C LYS A 172 15.58 -6.35 -10.49
N ILE A 173 15.21 -5.55 -9.50
CA ILE A 173 15.69 -4.17 -9.38
C ILE A 173 16.24 -3.83 -8.00
N GLY A 174 16.38 -4.83 -7.13
CA GLY A 174 16.87 -4.58 -5.77
C GLY A 174 15.90 -3.81 -4.88
N LEU A 175 14.58 -3.85 -5.17
CA LEU A 175 13.56 -3.19 -4.35
C LEU A 175 13.66 -3.67 -2.90
N ILE A 176 13.77 -2.74 -1.96
CA ILE A 176 13.81 -3.04 -0.54
C ILE A 176 12.39 -3.02 0.02
N VAL A 177 11.97 -4.16 0.56
CA VAL A 177 10.68 -4.32 1.23
C VAL A 177 10.94 -4.81 2.65
N LEU A 178 10.45 -4.07 3.63
CA LEU A 178 10.63 -4.32 5.06
C LEU A 178 9.31 -4.75 5.69
N GLY A 179 9.37 -5.71 6.59
CA GLY A 179 8.29 -5.91 7.56
C GLY A 179 8.28 -4.78 8.60
N SER A 180 7.13 -4.57 9.25
CA SER A 180 7.00 -3.52 10.27
C SER A 180 7.99 -3.69 11.42
N GLU A 181 8.21 -4.90 11.90
CA GLU A 181 9.17 -5.19 12.98
C GLU A 181 10.61 -4.83 12.58
N GLU A 182 11.04 -5.22 11.38
CA GLU A 182 12.36 -4.88 10.87
C GLU A 182 12.52 -3.37 10.70
N TRP A 183 11.49 -2.70 10.16
CA TRP A 183 11.49 -1.25 10.02
C TRP A 183 11.59 -0.53 11.36
N LEU A 184 10.77 -0.90 12.36
CA LEU A 184 10.79 -0.30 13.69
C LEU A 184 12.18 -0.43 14.33
N ASN A 185 12.81 -1.60 14.25
CA ASN A 185 14.19 -1.81 14.74
C ASN A 185 15.26 -0.96 14.02
N ARG A 186 14.98 -0.43 12.83
CA ARG A 186 15.90 0.45 12.09
C ARG A 186 15.76 1.93 12.48
N ILE A 187 14.59 2.32 12.98
CA ILE A 187 14.30 3.71 13.34
C ILE A 187 14.36 3.95 14.87
N ASP A 188 14.47 2.91 15.68
CA ASP A 188 14.66 2.99 17.13
C ASP A 188 16.16 3.19 17.45
#